data_d2808b1ec52f4977210112d533c003f6
#
_entry.id   d2808b1ec52f4977210112d533c003f6
#
_cell.length_a   1.000
_cell.length_b   1.000
_cell.length_c   1.000
_cell.angle_alpha   90.00
_cell.angle_beta   90.00
_cell.angle_gamma   90.00
#
_symmetry.space_group_name_H-M   'P 1'
#
loop_
_entity.id
_entity.type
_entity.pdbx_description
1 polymer ?
#
loop_
_entity_poly.entity_id
_entity_poly.type
_entity_poly.pdbx_seq_one_letter_code
_entity_poly.pdbx_strand_id
1 'polypeptide(L)'
;MRVLHGLLLTTLLAACEPGTQAPSPPTAPIAVAQRMAAPPDPGFARALVPRPFVFPDDHGAHPAFATEWWYFTGNLQDDAGRPFGYQLTFFRIGLRPGTAPADSAWRSHQLYMAHLAISDIADRRHHSAERFSRAAAGLAGAHVSPLAVWLGPWSIHSTGERTFPLRLRAQSEGLALDLQIERGPKALVPQGERGLSRKGAAPGNASYYYSLTRLPTRGELRIGERRHTVSGNSWFDREWSSSALAADQAGWDWFALQLDDGRDLMFYRMRGTDGKAQRFSNGVLVDAEGQAQRLDAAQVDVTPDYFWRNEDGVGYPLGWHLRVPAHGLDLRIRARFDDQEMRHAVRYWEGAVGVSGSHAGVGYLELSGYGQRPQDGATSLSEERHADRAVSTDRHTSQ
;
A
#
# COMPACT_ATOMS: atom_id res chain seq x y z
N MET A 1 -88.08 8.79 21.86
CA MET A 1 -87.60 7.98 20.76
C MET A 1 -86.61 8.82 19.93
N ARG A 2 -85.37 8.66 20.13
CA ARG A 2 -84.26 9.31 19.31
C ARG A 2 -83.27 8.21 19.00
N VAL A 3 -83.14 7.87 17.73
CA VAL A 3 -82.27 6.88 17.21
C VAL A 3 -80.94 7.58 16.92
N LEU A 4 -79.84 7.14 17.55
CA LEU A 4 -78.45 7.58 17.26
C LEU A 4 -77.88 6.63 16.23
N HIS A 5 -77.47 7.18 15.08
CA HIS A 5 -76.65 6.45 14.09
C HIS A 5 -75.18 6.62 14.44
N GLY A 6 -74.56 5.51 14.77
CA GLY A 6 -73.08 5.45 14.96
C GLY A 6 -72.40 5.24 13.58
N LEU A 7 -71.49 6.16 13.24
CA LEU A 7 -70.63 6.09 12.06
C LEU A 7 -69.35 5.32 12.42
N LEU A 8 -69.17 4.17 11.83
CA LEU A 8 -67.94 3.35 12.01
C LEU A 8 -66.90 3.84 11.01
N LEU A 9 -65.81 4.45 11.52
CA LEU A 9 -64.69 4.89 10.72
C LEU A 9 -63.64 3.76 10.69
N THR A 10 -63.54 3.06 9.55
CA THR A 10 -62.51 2.04 9.31
C THR A 10 -61.21 2.72 8.80
N THR A 11 -60.21 2.81 9.63
CA THR A 11 -58.84 3.23 9.25
C THR A 11 -58.11 2.05 8.59
N LEU A 12 -57.80 2.16 7.30
CA LEU A 12 -56.89 1.27 6.60
C LEU A 12 -55.45 1.63 7.02
N LEU A 13 -54.82 0.77 7.79
CA LEU A 13 -53.38 0.76 8.02
C LEU A 13 -52.69 0.10 6.82
N ALA A 14 -52.07 0.90 5.93
CA ALA A 14 -51.19 0.39 4.91
C ALA A 14 -49.87 -0.03 5.61
N ALA A 15 -49.62 -1.33 5.74
CA ALA A 15 -48.38 -1.89 6.18
C ALA A 15 -47.36 -1.71 5.03
N CYS A 16 -46.35 -0.82 5.22
CA CYS A 16 -45.17 -0.85 4.40
C CYS A 16 -44.34 -2.08 4.78
N GLU A 17 -44.33 -3.09 3.91
CA GLU A 17 -43.36 -4.18 4.03
C GLU A 17 -41.96 -3.61 3.85
N PRO A 18 -40.98 -3.88 4.77
CA PRO A 18 -39.61 -3.54 4.53
C PRO A 18 -39.08 -4.41 3.39
N GLY A 19 -38.86 -3.77 2.23
CA GLY A 19 -38.21 -4.45 1.11
C GLY A 19 -36.90 -5.05 1.57
N THR A 20 -36.78 -6.36 1.54
CA THR A 20 -35.49 -7.07 1.72
C THR A 20 -34.57 -6.63 0.59
N GLN A 21 -33.71 -5.63 0.87
CA GLN A 21 -32.58 -5.36 -0.02
C GLN A 21 -31.74 -6.64 -0.07
N ALA A 22 -31.65 -7.22 -1.26
CA ALA A 22 -30.69 -8.28 -1.51
C ALA A 22 -29.29 -7.79 -1.08
N PRO A 23 -28.50 -8.60 -0.37
CA PRO A 23 -27.14 -8.22 0.00
C PRO A 23 -26.39 -7.86 -1.28
N SER A 24 -25.79 -6.67 -1.28
CA SER A 24 -24.90 -6.25 -2.38
C SER A 24 -23.84 -7.33 -2.57
N PRO A 25 -23.54 -7.74 -3.82
CA PRO A 25 -22.50 -8.72 -4.04
C PRO A 25 -21.20 -8.21 -3.41
N PRO A 26 -20.38 -9.08 -2.79
CA PRO A 26 -19.12 -8.68 -2.20
C PRO A 26 -18.29 -7.99 -3.28
N THR A 27 -17.89 -6.76 -3.01
CA THR A 27 -17.01 -5.99 -3.90
C THR A 27 -15.71 -6.78 -4.05
N ALA A 28 -15.41 -7.22 -5.27
CA ALA A 28 -14.18 -7.97 -5.52
C ALA A 28 -12.97 -7.15 -5.02
N PRO A 29 -12.00 -7.78 -4.33
CA PRO A 29 -10.83 -7.08 -3.80
C PRO A 29 -10.07 -6.39 -4.94
N ILE A 30 -9.79 -5.10 -4.77
CA ILE A 30 -9.01 -4.30 -5.72
C ILE A 30 -7.54 -4.49 -5.36
N ALA A 31 -6.75 -5.06 -6.26
CA ALA A 31 -5.32 -5.15 -6.04
C ALA A 31 -4.65 -3.76 -6.12
N VAL A 32 -3.61 -3.52 -5.32
CA VAL A 32 -2.81 -2.27 -5.35
C VAL A 32 -2.34 -1.98 -6.79
N ALA A 33 -1.87 -3.01 -7.50
CA ALA A 33 -1.43 -2.88 -8.88
C ALA A 33 -2.55 -2.40 -9.82
N GLN A 34 -3.78 -2.89 -9.66
CA GLN A 34 -4.93 -2.43 -10.46
C GLN A 34 -5.27 -0.97 -10.18
N ARG A 35 -5.16 -0.54 -8.92
CA ARG A 35 -5.40 0.85 -8.54
C ARG A 35 -4.33 1.77 -9.12
N MET A 36 -3.09 1.32 -9.16
CA MET A 36 -1.98 2.03 -9.82
C MET A 36 -2.02 1.92 -11.35
N ALA A 37 -2.70 0.92 -11.90
CA ALA A 37 -2.89 0.76 -13.35
C ALA A 37 -3.98 1.69 -13.91
N ALA A 38 -4.90 2.20 -13.08
CA ALA A 38 -5.90 3.14 -13.53
C ALA A 38 -5.20 4.46 -13.98
N PRO A 39 -5.45 4.94 -15.22
CA PRO A 39 -4.89 6.20 -15.67
C PRO A 39 -5.32 7.32 -14.70
N PRO A 40 -4.39 8.11 -14.15
CA PRO A 40 -4.76 9.25 -13.33
C PRO A 40 -5.46 10.30 -14.16
N ASP A 41 -6.39 11.05 -13.54
CA ASP A 41 -6.98 12.23 -14.15
C ASP A 41 -5.86 13.19 -14.62
N PRO A 42 -5.91 13.70 -15.87
CA PRO A 42 -4.87 14.57 -16.43
C PRO A 42 -4.58 15.82 -15.62
N GLY A 43 -5.48 16.25 -14.73
CA GLY A 43 -5.28 17.40 -13.86
C GLY A 43 -4.35 17.17 -12.67
N PHE A 44 -3.92 15.95 -12.38
CA PHE A 44 -2.91 15.68 -11.35
C PHE A 44 -1.50 15.98 -11.84
N ALA A 45 -0.65 16.49 -10.92
CA ALA A 45 0.77 16.67 -11.18
C ALA A 45 1.46 15.33 -11.42
N ARG A 46 2.53 15.32 -12.22
CA ARG A 46 3.32 14.13 -12.54
C ARG A 46 4.78 14.32 -12.15
N ALA A 47 5.42 13.25 -11.69
CA ALA A 47 6.86 13.22 -11.44
C ALA A 47 7.60 13.09 -12.77
N LEU A 48 8.15 14.19 -13.28
CA LEU A 48 8.76 14.26 -14.63
C LEU A 48 10.29 14.38 -14.57
N VAL A 49 10.79 15.14 -13.62
CA VAL A 49 12.21 15.48 -13.49
C VAL A 49 12.68 15.31 -12.04
N PRO A 50 13.96 14.96 -11.79
CA PRO A 50 14.49 14.98 -10.45
C PRO A 50 14.39 16.37 -9.81
N ARG A 51 14.08 16.41 -8.52
CA ARG A 51 14.09 17.64 -7.72
C ARG A 51 14.71 17.37 -6.34
N PRO A 52 15.29 18.39 -5.68
CA PRO A 52 15.67 18.23 -4.29
C PRO A 52 14.42 18.04 -3.42
N PHE A 53 14.53 17.22 -2.36
CA PHE A 53 13.51 17.15 -1.32
C PHE A 53 13.69 18.33 -0.35
N VAL A 54 12.56 18.88 0.09
CA VAL A 54 12.48 20.00 1.03
C VAL A 54 11.83 19.52 2.32
N PHE A 55 12.56 19.56 3.43
CA PHE A 55 12.04 19.11 4.71
C PHE A 55 11.76 20.32 5.64
N PRO A 56 10.64 20.27 6.41
CA PRO A 56 9.75 19.12 6.63
C PRO A 56 8.68 18.87 5.55
N ASP A 57 8.53 19.72 4.54
CA ASP A 57 7.39 19.72 3.62
C ASP A 57 7.18 18.36 2.93
N ASP A 58 8.24 17.74 2.44
CA ASP A 58 8.15 16.44 1.75
C ASP A 58 7.87 15.23 2.67
N HIS A 59 7.82 15.45 4.00
CA HIS A 59 7.22 14.46 4.91
C HIS A 59 5.69 14.50 4.90
N GLY A 60 5.10 15.64 4.55
CA GLY A 60 3.67 15.86 4.55
C GLY A 60 2.95 15.35 3.29
N ALA A 61 1.68 15.76 3.12
CA ALA A 61 0.88 15.35 1.97
C ALA A 61 1.18 16.18 0.72
N HIS A 62 1.08 15.53 -0.44
CA HIS A 62 1.25 16.11 -1.77
C HIS A 62 -0.07 16.05 -2.57
N PRO A 63 -1.09 16.85 -2.23
CA PRO A 63 -2.44 16.73 -2.80
C PRO A 63 -2.51 17.01 -4.29
N ALA A 64 -1.48 17.62 -4.88
CA ALA A 64 -1.35 17.79 -6.33
C ALA A 64 -1.15 16.45 -7.07
N PHE A 65 -0.70 15.38 -6.38
CA PHE A 65 -0.50 14.05 -6.92
C PHE A 65 -1.69 13.14 -6.63
N ALA A 66 -1.91 12.14 -7.50
CA ALA A 66 -3.06 11.24 -7.39
C ALA A 66 -2.94 10.25 -6.21
N THR A 67 -1.74 9.77 -5.93
CA THR A 67 -1.50 8.76 -4.89
C THR A 67 -0.23 9.06 -4.12
N GLU A 68 -0.24 8.71 -2.85
CA GLU A 68 0.93 8.74 -2.00
C GLU A 68 0.76 7.82 -0.80
N TRP A 69 1.90 7.41 -0.20
CA TRP A 69 1.89 6.61 1.01
C TRP A 69 3.01 6.96 1.98
N TRP A 70 2.71 6.73 3.24
CA TRP A 70 3.62 6.68 4.38
C TRP A 70 3.67 5.23 4.83
N TYR A 71 4.75 4.55 4.52
CA TYR A 71 4.87 3.11 4.69
C TYR A 71 5.95 2.79 5.72
N PHE A 72 5.56 2.15 6.80
CA PHE A 72 6.46 1.67 7.85
C PHE A 72 6.42 0.16 7.93
N THR A 73 7.59 -0.47 7.96
CA THR A 73 7.77 -1.87 8.33
C THR A 73 8.89 -1.99 9.35
N GLY A 74 8.92 -3.10 10.08
CA GLY A 74 10.01 -3.32 11.03
C GLY A 74 10.07 -4.74 11.53
N ASN A 75 11.29 -5.10 11.95
CA ASN A 75 11.58 -6.32 12.66
C ASN A 75 11.87 -5.97 14.12
N LEU A 76 11.06 -6.50 15.02
CA LEU A 76 11.08 -6.22 16.45
C LEU A 76 11.23 -7.52 17.24
N GLN A 77 11.68 -7.40 18.48
CA GLN A 77 11.66 -8.51 19.45
C GLN A 77 11.20 -8.00 20.81
N ASP A 78 10.56 -8.85 21.58
CA ASP A 78 10.23 -8.54 22.96
C ASP A 78 11.42 -8.83 23.92
N ASP A 79 11.23 -8.51 25.19
CA ASP A 79 12.27 -8.68 26.23
C ASP A 79 12.69 -10.16 26.41
N ALA A 80 11.87 -11.12 25.96
CA ALA A 80 12.19 -12.54 25.94
C ALA A 80 12.88 -13.00 24.63
N GLY A 81 13.13 -12.06 23.70
CA GLY A 81 13.73 -12.36 22.39
C GLY A 81 12.74 -12.93 21.39
N ARG A 82 11.42 -12.91 21.66
CA ARG A 82 10.38 -13.36 20.73
C ARG A 82 10.30 -12.40 19.55
N PRO A 83 10.48 -12.89 18.32
CA PRO A 83 10.52 -12.03 17.14
C PRO A 83 9.12 -11.70 16.61
N PHE A 84 8.96 -10.46 16.14
CA PHE A 84 7.78 -9.93 15.47
C PHE A 84 8.16 -9.16 14.20
N GLY A 85 7.28 -9.21 13.21
CA GLY A 85 7.25 -8.26 12.11
C GLY A 85 6.06 -7.31 12.27
N TYR A 86 6.16 -6.08 11.80
CA TYR A 86 5.00 -5.21 11.69
C TYR A 86 5.02 -4.40 10.40
N GLN A 87 3.83 -4.01 9.95
CA GLN A 87 3.60 -3.06 8.88
C GLN A 87 2.51 -2.08 9.32
N LEU A 88 2.73 -0.79 9.06
CA LEU A 88 1.71 0.25 9.15
C LEU A 88 1.86 1.20 7.97
N THR A 89 0.87 1.22 7.09
CA THR A 89 0.87 2.07 5.91
C THR A 89 -0.38 2.94 5.87
N PHE A 90 -0.18 4.22 5.59
CA PHE A 90 -1.26 5.13 5.23
C PHE A 90 -1.14 5.46 3.75
N PHE A 91 -2.23 5.33 3.02
CA PHE A 91 -2.36 5.71 1.63
C PHE A 91 -3.31 6.91 1.53
N ARG A 92 -2.93 7.90 0.73
CA ARG A 92 -3.83 8.97 0.28
C ARG A 92 -4.09 8.79 -1.22
N ILE A 93 -5.35 8.86 -1.59
CA ILE A 93 -5.84 8.72 -2.96
C ILE A 93 -6.62 9.98 -3.30
N GLY A 94 -6.13 10.77 -4.25
CA GLY A 94 -6.85 11.87 -4.85
C GLY A 94 -7.96 11.32 -5.75
N LEU A 95 -9.20 11.66 -5.45
CA LEU A 95 -10.36 11.26 -6.23
C LEU A 95 -10.54 12.18 -7.45
N ARG A 96 -10.19 13.44 -7.28
CA ARG A 96 -10.20 14.50 -8.30
C ARG A 96 -9.07 15.48 -8.03
N PRO A 97 -8.50 16.11 -9.08
CA PRO A 97 -7.52 17.18 -8.91
C PRO A 97 -8.11 18.40 -8.19
N GLY A 98 -7.23 19.19 -7.58
CA GLY A 98 -7.59 20.42 -6.88
C GLY A 98 -8.22 20.20 -5.51
N THR A 99 -8.63 21.30 -4.89
CA THR A 99 -9.27 21.31 -3.58
C THR A 99 -10.78 21.15 -3.71
N ALA A 100 -11.42 20.44 -2.77
CA ALA A 100 -12.87 20.40 -2.70
C ALA A 100 -13.41 21.80 -2.33
N PRO A 101 -14.57 22.21 -2.87
CA PRO A 101 -15.24 23.43 -2.43
C PRO A 101 -15.49 23.40 -0.90
N ALA A 102 -15.27 24.56 -0.26
CA ALA A 102 -15.34 24.68 1.22
C ALA A 102 -16.78 24.82 1.76
N ASP A 103 -17.80 24.60 0.92
CA ASP A 103 -19.23 24.78 1.25
C ASP A 103 -19.78 23.65 2.16
N SER A 104 -19.02 22.58 2.39
CA SER A 104 -19.41 21.50 3.28
C SER A 104 -18.20 20.79 3.88
N ALA A 105 -18.19 20.62 5.20
CA ALA A 105 -17.17 19.81 5.89
C ALA A 105 -17.15 18.33 5.45
N TRP A 106 -18.20 17.84 4.82
CA TRP A 106 -18.32 16.47 4.31
C TRP A 106 -17.82 16.30 2.89
N ARG A 107 -17.50 17.40 2.18
CA ARG A 107 -16.98 17.35 0.82
C ARG A 107 -15.46 17.20 0.84
N SER A 108 -14.97 16.15 0.22
CA SER A 108 -13.52 15.88 0.09
C SER A 108 -13.21 15.24 -1.24
N HIS A 109 -12.10 15.67 -1.85
CA HIS A 109 -11.49 15.03 -3.02
C HIS A 109 -10.42 13.99 -2.62
N GLN A 110 -10.27 13.71 -1.33
CA GLN A 110 -9.25 12.81 -0.81
C GLN A 110 -9.90 11.61 -0.10
N LEU A 111 -9.39 10.44 -0.39
CA LEU A 111 -9.66 9.18 0.32
C LEU A 111 -8.38 8.75 1.01
N TYR A 112 -8.49 8.35 2.26
CA TYR A 112 -7.40 7.69 3.00
C TYR A 112 -7.75 6.23 3.23
N MET A 113 -6.75 5.38 3.08
CA MET A 113 -6.77 3.97 3.43
C MET A 113 -5.57 3.72 4.35
N ALA A 114 -5.70 2.82 5.30
CA ALA A 114 -4.56 2.39 6.10
C ALA A 114 -4.61 0.89 6.34
N HIS A 115 -3.44 0.28 6.31
CA HIS A 115 -3.21 -1.12 6.63
C HIS A 115 -2.34 -1.24 7.88
N LEU A 116 -2.71 -2.15 8.76
CA LEU A 116 -1.94 -2.59 9.91
C LEU A 116 -1.71 -4.09 9.77
N ALA A 117 -0.48 -4.53 9.97
CA ALA A 117 -0.19 -5.94 10.15
C ALA A 117 0.82 -6.16 11.28
N ILE A 118 0.65 -7.26 12.01
CA ILE A 118 1.61 -7.79 12.98
C ILE A 118 1.80 -9.29 12.67
N SER A 119 3.03 -9.66 12.36
CA SER A 119 3.45 -11.05 12.18
C SER A 119 4.07 -11.57 13.47
N ASP A 120 3.36 -12.41 14.20
CA ASP A 120 3.91 -13.19 15.31
C ASP A 120 4.72 -14.35 14.74
N ILE A 121 6.03 -14.16 14.63
CA ILE A 121 6.92 -15.10 13.94
C ILE A 121 7.03 -16.42 14.69
N ALA A 122 7.00 -16.40 16.02
CA ALA A 122 7.13 -17.61 16.82
C ALA A 122 5.88 -18.50 16.71
N ASP A 123 4.69 -17.92 16.70
CA ASP A 123 3.42 -18.65 16.53
C ASP A 123 3.05 -18.84 15.04
N ARG A 124 3.83 -18.26 14.09
CA ARG A 124 3.59 -18.28 12.64
C ARG A 124 2.18 -17.78 12.30
N ARG A 125 1.78 -16.66 12.92
CA ARG A 125 0.47 -16.04 12.72
C ARG A 125 0.62 -14.61 12.22
N HIS A 126 -0.13 -14.29 11.17
CA HIS A 126 -0.24 -12.96 10.62
C HIS A 126 -1.61 -12.38 10.99
N HIS A 127 -1.58 -11.22 11.62
CA HIS A 127 -2.77 -10.48 12.02
C HIS A 127 -2.80 -9.17 11.27
N SER A 128 -3.90 -8.86 10.59
CA SER A 128 -4.01 -7.64 9.82
C SER A 128 -5.35 -6.98 9.94
N ALA A 129 -5.40 -5.67 9.71
CA ALA A 129 -6.60 -4.85 9.72
C ALA A 129 -6.49 -3.73 8.68
N GLU A 130 -7.64 -3.27 8.20
CA GLU A 130 -7.76 -2.21 7.20
C GLU A 130 -8.75 -1.14 7.65
N ARG A 131 -8.48 0.11 7.26
CA ARG A 131 -9.40 1.24 7.45
C ARG A 131 -9.50 2.08 6.19
N PHE A 132 -10.70 2.67 6.00
CA PHE A 132 -10.96 3.67 4.98
C PHE A 132 -11.71 4.86 5.56
N SER A 133 -11.40 6.06 5.10
CA SER A 133 -12.23 7.24 5.29
C SER A 133 -11.93 8.32 4.24
N ARG A 134 -12.92 9.12 3.92
CA ARG A 134 -12.69 10.38 3.23
C ARG A 134 -12.03 11.37 4.19
N ALA A 135 -11.20 12.28 3.65
CA ALA A 135 -10.66 13.41 4.41
C ALA A 135 -11.76 14.47 4.62
N ALA A 136 -12.85 14.08 5.27
CA ALA A 136 -14.01 14.90 5.53
C ALA A 136 -14.25 14.98 7.03
N ALA A 137 -14.76 16.10 7.54
CA ALA A 137 -15.08 16.31 8.95
C ALA A 137 -13.94 15.92 9.94
N GLY A 138 -12.67 16.03 9.51
CA GLY A 138 -11.52 15.68 10.34
C GLY A 138 -11.28 14.17 10.55
N LEU A 139 -12.01 13.29 9.85
CA LEU A 139 -11.90 11.83 9.99
C LEU A 139 -10.58 11.27 9.51
N ALA A 140 -9.95 11.90 8.51
CA ALA A 140 -8.64 11.55 8.02
C ALA A 140 -7.93 12.79 7.47
N GLY A 141 -6.60 12.76 7.46
CA GLY A 141 -5.81 13.89 6.93
C GLY A 141 -4.33 13.75 7.18
N ALA A 142 -3.60 14.80 6.80
CA ALA A 142 -2.18 14.95 7.07
C ALA A 142 -1.81 16.41 7.31
N HIS A 143 -0.87 16.64 8.24
CA HIS A 143 -0.21 17.93 8.49
C HIS A 143 1.30 17.79 8.31
N VAL A 144 1.96 18.87 7.98
CA VAL A 144 3.42 18.91 7.73
C VAL A 144 4.18 19.19 9.01
N SER A 145 3.76 20.20 9.78
CA SER A 145 4.53 20.69 10.93
C SER A 145 3.60 21.06 12.09
N PRO A 146 3.64 20.29 13.20
CA PRO A 146 4.33 19.00 13.34
C PRO A 146 3.72 17.95 12.38
N LEU A 147 4.55 16.99 11.95
CA LEU A 147 4.06 15.93 11.07
C LEU A 147 2.96 15.14 11.78
N ALA A 148 1.82 15.01 11.12
CA ALA A 148 0.75 14.13 11.53
C ALA A 148 0.04 13.57 10.31
N VAL A 149 -0.22 12.26 10.31
CA VAL A 149 -1.09 11.56 9.37
C VAL A 149 -2.06 10.74 10.19
N TRP A 150 -3.36 10.84 9.90
CA TRP A 150 -4.35 10.10 10.70
C TRP A 150 -5.51 9.57 9.86
N LEU A 151 -6.12 8.53 10.38
CA LEU A 151 -7.33 7.91 9.86
C LEU A 151 -8.13 7.34 11.04
N GLY A 152 -9.10 8.14 11.54
CA GLY A 152 -9.75 7.85 12.80
C GLY A 152 -8.73 7.78 13.94
N PRO A 153 -8.69 6.68 14.72
CA PRO A 153 -7.75 6.53 15.84
C PRO A 153 -6.34 6.07 15.42
N TRP A 154 -6.11 5.74 14.14
CA TRP A 154 -4.80 5.37 13.64
C TRP A 154 -4.01 6.61 13.28
N SER A 155 -2.74 6.66 13.64
CA SER A 155 -1.93 7.85 13.38
C SER A 155 -0.42 7.56 13.31
N ILE A 156 0.25 8.43 12.55
CA ILE A 156 1.68 8.72 12.60
C ILE A 156 1.78 10.17 13.02
N HIS A 157 2.49 10.51 14.09
CA HIS A 157 2.68 11.91 14.47
C HIS A 157 4.02 12.18 15.14
N SER A 158 4.55 13.37 14.93
CA SER A 158 5.70 13.88 15.66
C SER A 158 5.35 14.04 17.15
N THR A 159 6.25 13.65 18.04
CA THR A 159 6.06 13.79 19.48
C THR A 159 6.63 15.10 20.02
N GLY A 160 7.20 15.96 19.16
CA GLY A 160 7.75 17.26 19.47
C GLY A 160 7.67 18.20 18.27
N GLU A 161 8.44 19.28 18.30
CA GLU A 161 8.45 20.31 17.24
C GLU A 161 9.16 19.82 15.96
N ARG A 162 10.13 18.90 16.09
CA ARG A 162 10.83 18.29 14.96
C ARG A 162 10.01 17.10 14.42
N THR A 163 10.27 16.69 13.18
CA THR A 163 9.64 15.50 12.60
C THR A 163 9.84 14.26 13.48
N PHE A 164 11.04 14.01 13.93
CA PHE A 164 11.34 12.89 14.85
C PHE A 164 11.56 13.36 16.28
N PRO A 165 11.23 12.53 17.30
CA PRO A 165 10.68 11.17 17.21
C PRO A 165 9.25 11.14 16.68
N LEU A 166 8.89 10.05 15.96
CA LEU A 166 7.52 9.77 15.55
C LEU A 166 6.87 8.79 16.52
N ARG A 167 5.56 8.90 16.69
CA ARG A 167 4.73 7.90 17.34
C ARG A 167 3.74 7.31 16.35
N LEU A 168 3.77 6.00 16.21
CA LEU A 168 2.84 5.22 15.40
C LEU A 168 1.81 4.58 16.30
N ARG A 169 0.53 4.79 16.00
CA ARG A 169 -0.59 4.17 16.71
C ARG A 169 -1.60 3.60 15.73
N ALA A 170 -1.95 2.35 15.96
CA ALA A 170 -3.05 1.72 15.25
C ALA A 170 -3.69 0.65 16.14
N GLN A 171 -5.01 0.52 16.06
CA GLN A 171 -5.74 -0.51 16.80
C GLN A 171 -6.96 -1.00 16.04
N SER A 172 -7.20 -2.28 16.14
CA SER A 172 -8.40 -2.97 15.68
C SER A 172 -8.81 -3.99 16.73
N GLU A 173 -9.88 -4.74 16.50
CA GLU A 173 -10.29 -5.80 17.41
C GLU A 173 -9.14 -6.80 17.62
N GLY A 174 -8.73 -6.98 18.89
CA GLY A 174 -7.65 -7.89 19.26
C GLY A 174 -6.25 -7.53 18.75
N LEU A 175 -6.05 -6.41 18.07
CA LEU A 175 -4.76 -6.04 17.48
C LEU A 175 -4.44 -4.57 17.76
N ALA A 176 -3.23 -4.27 18.26
CA ALA A 176 -2.78 -2.88 18.36
C ALA A 176 -1.26 -2.78 18.31
N LEU A 177 -0.78 -1.62 17.86
CA LEU A 177 0.59 -1.16 18.05
C LEU A 177 0.61 0.27 18.59
N ASP A 178 1.61 0.53 19.43
CA ASP A 178 1.97 1.87 19.92
C ASP A 178 3.50 1.93 19.95
N LEU A 179 4.09 2.48 18.91
CA LEU A 179 5.53 2.47 18.70
C LEU A 179 6.08 3.89 18.64
N GLN A 180 7.24 4.09 19.28
CA GLN A 180 8.06 5.28 19.13
C GLN A 180 9.21 4.97 18.18
N ILE A 181 9.37 5.82 17.16
CA ILE A 181 10.37 5.71 16.11
C ILE A 181 11.35 6.86 16.27
N GLU A 182 12.60 6.56 16.56
CA GLU A 182 13.67 7.55 16.64
C GLU A 182 14.29 7.82 15.26
N ARG A 183 14.87 9.00 15.09
CA ARG A 183 15.68 9.27 13.91
C ARG A 183 16.95 8.42 13.96
N GLY A 184 17.09 7.53 12.97
CA GLY A 184 18.28 6.68 12.85
C GLY A 184 19.54 7.49 12.47
N PRO A 185 20.73 6.87 12.58
CA PRO A 185 21.99 7.52 12.28
C PRO A 185 22.23 7.76 10.79
N LYS A 186 21.61 6.97 9.92
CA LYS A 186 21.81 7.06 8.48
C LYS A 186 21.05 8.23 7.86
N ALA A 187 21.60 8.80 6.81
CA ALA A 187 20.95 9.85 6.04
C ALA A 187 19.67 9.34 5.36
N LEU A 188 18.82 10.25 4.97
CA LEU A 188 17.70 9.97 4.10
C LEU A 188 18.23 9.56 2.72
N VAL A 189 17.61 8.54 2.13
CA VAL A 189 18.04 7.91 0.87
C VAL A 189 17.05 8.23 -0.23
N PRO A 190 17.36 9.17 -1.16
CA PRO A 190 16.55 9.37 -2.35
C PRO A 190 16.63 8.14 -3.27
N GLN A 191 15.47 7.61 -3.67
CA GLN A 191 15.38 6.45 -4.55
C GLN A 191 15.43 6.86 -6.03
N GLY A 192 15.94 5.99 -6.88
CA GLY A 192 16.09 6.27 -8.32
C GLY A 192 17.10 7.38 -8.61
N GLU A 193 16.78 8.25 -9.56
CA GLU A 193 17.64 9.39 -9.92
C GLU A 193 17.32 10.59 -9.03
N ARG A 194 18.09 10.77 -7.95
CA ARG A 194 17.92 11.87 -6.98
C ARG A 194 16.46 12.03 -6.50
N GLY A 195 15.82 10.91 -6.20
CA GLY A 195 14.43 10.87 -5.72
C GLY A 195 13.37 10.69 -6.82
N LEU A 196 13.72 10.74 -8.10
CA LEU A 196 12.83 10.38 -9.20
C LEU A 196 12.97 8.88 -9.50
N SER A 197 12.02 8.08 -9.05
CA SER A 197 11.97 6.63 -9.25
C SER A 197 11.10 6.31 -10.46
N ARG A 198 11.73 6.03 -11.61
CA ARG A 198 11.04 5.66 -12.85
C ARG A 198 10.49 4.24 -12.75
N LYS A 199 9.21 4.06 -13.09
CA LYS A 199 8.52 2.78 -13.09
C LYS A 199 8.26 2.25 -14.52
N GLY A 200 8.35 3.13 -15.53
CA GLY A 200 8.10 2.78 -16.94
C GLY A 200 8.69 3.78 -17.92
N ALA A 201 8.50 3.53 -19.22
CA ALA A 201 9.06 4.34 -20.29
C ALA A 201 8.33 5.67 -20.51
N ALA A 202 7.02 5.72 -20.27
CA ALA A 202 6.23 6.89 -20.54
C ALA A 202 6.62 8.07 -19.62
N PRO A 203 6.67 9.32 -20.11
CA PRO A 203 6.90 10.48 -19.27
C PRO A 203 5.93 10.55 -18.09
N GLY A 204 6.46 10.72 -16.87
CA GLY A 204 5.68 10.74 -15.65
C GLY A 204 5.20 9.37 -15.15
N ASN A 205 5.60 8.26 -15.81
CA ASN A 205 5.49 6.94 -15.20
C ASN A 205 6.65 6.76 -14.20
N ALA A 206 6.55 7.52 -13.12
CA ALA A 206 7.55 7.67 -12.08
C ALA A 206 6.89 8.19 -10.79
N SER A 207 7.60 8.09 -9.71
CA SER A 207 7.26 8.66 -8.41
C SER A 207 8.41 9.51 -7.86
N TYR A 208 8.10 10.41 -6.93
CA TYR A 208 9.10 10.91 -5.98
C TYR A 208 9.12 9.96 -4.80
N TYR A 209 10.33 9.50 -4.45
CA TYR A 209 10.48 8.42 -3.49
C TYR A 209 11.77 8.58 -2.67
N TYR A 210 11.66 8.46 -1.35
CA TYR A 210 12.81 8.35 -0.46
C TYR A 210 12.56 7.36 0.66
N SER A 211 13.66 6.85 1.23
CA SER A 211 13.66 5.90 2.35
C SER A 211 14.45 6.42 3.55
N LEU A 212 14.05 6.00 4.74
CA LEU A 212 14.87 5.99 5.96
C LEU A 212 15.01 4.54 6.39
N THR A 213 16.21 3.99 6.25
CA THR A 213 16.40 2.53 6.16
C THR A 213 16.58 1.83 7.50
N ARG A 214 16.96 2.57 8.56
CA ARG A 214 17.26 1.99 9.88
C ARG A 214 16.89 2.96 10.98
N LEU A 215 15.68 2.80 11.51
CA LEU A 215 15.09 3.68 12.51
C LEU A 215 14.92 2.92 13.82
N PRO A 216 15.67 3.24 14.87
CA PRO A 216 15.48 2.62 16.19
C PRO A 216 14.04 2.78 16.65
N THR A 217 13.44 1.67 17.06
CA THR A 217 12.01 1.55 17.36
C THR A 217 11.81 0.84 18.67
N ARG A 218 10.89 1.34 19.51
CA ARG A 218 10.46 0.71 20.76
C ARG A 218 8.99 0.98 21.01
N GLY A 219 8.36 0.15 21.81
CA GLY A 219 6.97 0.37 22.21
C GLY A 219 6.26 -0.90 22.61
N GLU A 220 4.98 -0.97 22.31
CA GLU A 220 4.12 -2.10 22.67
C GLU A 220 3.36 -2.64 21.43
N LEU A 221 3.30 -3.95 21.32
CA LEU A 221 2.38 -4.68 20.45
C LEU A 221 1.35 -5.41 21.32
N ARG A 222 0.08 -5.45 20.87
CA ARG A 222 -0.98 -6.25 21.49
C ARG A 222 -1.59 -7.20 20.47
N ILE A 223 -1.63 -8.48 20.83
CA ILE A 223 -2.26 -9.56 20.04
C ILE A 223 -3.21 -10.33 20.96
N GLY A 224 -4.51 -10.20 20.75
CA GLY A 224 -5.52 -10.66 21.69
C GLY A 224 -5.36 -9.94 23.02
N GLU A 225 -5.26 -10.71 24.10
CA GLU A 225 -5.02 -10.21 25.45
C GLU A 225 -3.52 -10.05 25.80
N ARG A 226 -2.62 -10.56 24.94
CA ARG A 226 -1.19 -10.50 25.20
C ARG A 226 -0.61 -9.16 24.77
N ARG A 227 0.23 -8.59 25.65
CA ARG A 227 1.02 -7.39 25.40
C ARG A 227 2.48 -7.74 25.36
N HIS A 228 3.21 -7.18 24.41
CA HIS A 228 4.63 -7.38 24.21
C HIS A 228 5.31 -6.01 24.17
N THR A 229 6.17 -5.73 25.16
CA THR A 229 7.11 -4.62 25.08
C THR A 229 8.18 -5.01 24.10
N VAL A 230 8.37 -4.18 23.06
CA VAL A 230 9.22 -4.54 21.91
C VAL A 230 10.23 -3.46 21.59
N SER A 231 11.35 -3.90 21.02
CA SER A 231 12.38 -3.02 20.43
C SER A 231 12.95 -3.63 19.16
N GLY A 232 13.57 -2.80 18.32
CA GLY A 232 14.20 -3.21 17.08
C GLY A 232 14.41 -2.06 16.12
N ASN A 233 14.33 -2.33 14.82
CA ASN A 233 14.50 -1.32 13.79
C ASN A 233 13.33 -1.32 12.82
N SER A 234 12.95 -0.10 12.40
CA SER A 234 11.97 0.12 11.35
C SER A 234 12.63 0.62 10.07
N TRP A 235 11.89 0.46 9.00
CA TRP A 235 12.08 1.05 7.70
C TRP A 235 10.93 2.01 7.43
N PHE A 236 11.21 3.15 6.80
CA PHE A 236 10.19 4.12 6.39
C PHE A 236 10.38 4.50 4.94
N ASP A 237 9.34 4.29 4.13
CA ASP A 237 9.25 4.75 2.75
C ASP A 237 8.19 5.84 2.62
N ARG A 238 8.58 6.88 1.90
CA ARG A 238 7.70 7.97 1.52
C ARG A 238 7.70 8.10 0.01
N GLU A 239 6.54 7.90 -0.60
CA GLU A 239 6.43 7.92 -2.06
C GLU A 239 5.13 8.60 -2.49
N TRP A 240 5.20 9.42 -3.55
CA TRP A 240 4.02 10.04 -4.15
C TRP A 240 4.14 10.10 -5.66
N SER A 241 3.00 9.89 -6.34
CA SER A 241 2.95 9.84 -7.79
C SER A 241 1.56 10.11 -8.36
N SER A 242 1.51 10.31 -9.68
CA SER A 242 0.29 10.20 -10.49
C SER A 242 0.58 9.25 -11.66
N SER A 243 1.23 8.14 -11.35
CA SER A 243 1.63 7.10 -12.30
C SER A 243 0.69 5.91 -12.21
N ALA A 244 0.48 5.25 -13.33
CA ALA A 244 -0.10 3.92 -13.42
C ALA A 244 0.97 2.92 -13.82
N LEU A 245 0.76 1.63 -13.53
CA LEU A 245 1.54 0.57 -14.16
C LEU A 245 1.36 0.63 -15.69
N ALA A 246 2.42 0.37 -16.43
CA ALA A 246 2.32 0.21 -17.88
C ALA A 246 1.50 -1.06 -18.21
N ALA A 247 0.91 -1.10 -19.42
CA ALA A 247 0.04 -2.22 -19.82
C ALA A 247 0.77 -3.59 -19.84
N ASP A 248 2.09 -3.57 -19.98
CA ASP A 248 2.96 -4.75 -19.94
C ASP A 248 3.47 -5.11 -18.55
N GLN A 249 3.00 -4.40 -17.49
CA GLN A 249 3.40 -4.59 -16.10
C GLN A 249 2.30 -5.27 -15.28
N ALA A 250 2.67 -6.31 -14.53
CA ALA A 250 1.75 -7.05 -13.67
C ALA A 250 1.82 -6.59 -12.19
N GLY A 251 2.91 -5.94 -11.77
CA GLY A 251 3.14 -5.54 -10.38
C GLY A 251 4.62 -5.44 -10.07
N TRP A 252 4.95 -5.60 -8.80
CA TRP A 252 6.35 -5.55 -8.32
C TRP A 252 6.60 -6.52 -7.19
N ASP A 253 7.88 -6.82 -7.00
CA ASP A 253 8.42 -7.51 -5.83
C ASP A 253 9.40 -6.54 -5.16
N TRP A 254 9.09 -6.07 -3.97
CA TRP A 254 9.87 -5.06 -3.25
C TRP A 254 10.54 -5.68 -2.03
N PHE A 255 11.81 -5.33 -1.83
CA PHE A 255 12.67 -5.82 -0.76
C PHE A 255 13.25 -4.65 0.02
N ALA A 256 13.15 -4.69 1.34
CA ALA A 256 13.91 -3.84 2.26
C ALA A 256 14.65 -4.73 3.24
N LEU A 257 15.98 -4.75 3.14
CA LEU A 257 16.84 -5.65 3.90
C LEU A 257 17.77 -4.83 4.78
N GLN A 258 17.91 -5.25 6.02
CA GLN A 258 18.85 -4.69 7.01
C GLN A 258 19.84 -5.80 7.37
N LEU A 259 21.08 -5.67 6.86
CA LEU A 259 22.13 -6.67 7.08
C LEU A 259 22.81 -6.46 8.43
N ASP A 260 23.36 -7.54 9.00
CA ASP A 260 23.99 -7.52 10.32
C ASP A 260 25.32 -6.76 10.34
N ASP A 261 25.95 -6.59 9.17
CA ASP A 261 27.15 -5.76 9.00
C ASP A 261 26.87 -4.26 8.93
N GLY A 262 25.60 -3.86 9.10
CA GLY A 262 25.16 -2.48 9.10
C GLY A 262 24.76 -1.95 7.72
N ARG A 263 24.93 -2.68 6.63
CA ARG A 263 24.41 -2.30 5.32
C ARG A 263 22.89 -2.47 5.25
N ASP A 264 22.24 -1.64 4.41
CA ASP A 264 20.82 -1.76 4.10
C ASP A 264 20.64 -1.81 2.57
N LEU A 265 19.74 -2.65 2.09
CA LEU A 265 19.44 -2.81 0.68
C LEU A 265 17.94 -2.63 0.45
N MET A 266 17.54 -1.65 -0.37
CA MET A 266 16.23 -1.64 -1.01
C MET A 266 16.40 -2.05 -2.48
N PHE A 267 15.55 -2.92 -2.95
CA PHE A 267 15.43 -3.23 -4.36
C PHE A 267 13.98 -3.54 -4.70
N TYR A 268 13.48 -3.03 -5.81
CA TYR A 268 12.22 -3.50 -6.35
C TYR A 268 12.42 -4.04 -7.76
N ARG A 269 11.79 -5.19 -7.99
CA ARG A 269 11.71 -5.85 -9.28
C ARG A 269 10.35 -5.53 -9.89
N MET A 270 10.31 -4.65 -10.90
CA MET A 270 9.12 -4.45 -11.70
C MET A 270 8.89 -5.72 -12.51
N ARG A 271 7.70 -6.31 -12.37
CA ARG A 271 7.35 -7.57 -13.03
C ARG A 271 6.47 -7.31 -14.24
N GLY A 272 6.90 -7.84 -15.40
CA GLY A 272 6.10 -7.87 -16.61
C GLY A 272 4.94 -8.87 -16.52
N THR A 273 3.97 -8.73 -17.41
CA THR A 273 2.87 -9.70 -17.56
C THR A 273 3.36 -11.09 -17.96
N ASP A 274 4.57 -11.19 -18.52
CA ASP A 274 5.29 -12.45 -18.79
C ASP A 274 6.02 -13.03 -17.57
N GLY A 275 5.90 -12.39 -16.40
CA GLY A 275 6.55 -12.77 -15.15
C GLY A 275 8.03 -12.37 -15.04
N LYS A 276 8.64 -11.80 -16.09
CA LYS A 276 10.05 -11.42 -16.09
C LYS A 276 10.28 -10.06 -15.45
N ALA A 277 11.52 -9.87 -14.95
CA ALA A 277 11.96 -8.57 -14.47
C ALA A 277 12.09 -7.57 -15.62
N GLN A 278 11.59 -6.37 -15.43
CA GLN A 278 11.72 -5.28 -16.39
C GLN A 278 12.90 -4.36 -16.07
N ARG A 279 13.39 -3.65 -17.08
CA ARG A 279 14.54 -2.71 -16.99
C ARG A 279 14.35 -1.56 -16.01
N PHE A 280 13.12 -1.29 -15.59
CA PHE A 280 12.78 -0.25 -14.61
C PHE A 280 12.92 -0.73 -13.16
N SER A 281 13.29 -2.00 -12.96
CA SER A 281 13.70 -2.51 -11.66
C SER A 281 14.94 -1.75 -11.20
N ASN A 282 14.96 -1.29 -9.96
CA ASN A 282 16.12 -0.60 -9.40
C ASN A 282 16.10 -0.61 -7.87
N GLY A 283 17.17 -0.14 -7.26
CA GLY A 283 17.29 -0.06 -5.81
C GLY A 283 18.46 0.78 -5.37
N VAL A 284 18.74 0.69 -4.10
CA VAL A 284 19.86 1.38 -3.44
C VAL A 284 20.49 0.45 -2.42
N LEU A 285 21.80 0.35 -2.43
CA LEU A 285 22.59 -0.19 -1.34
C LEU A 285 23.12 0.97 -0.49
N VAL A 286 22.89 0.90 0.82
CA VAL A 286 23.38 1.88 1.80
C VAL A 286 24.43 1.18 2.65
N ASP A 287 25.65 1.70 2.70
CA ASP A 287 26.70 1.12 3.53
C ASP A 287 26.49 1.38 5.04
N ALA A 288 27.38 0.88 5.86
CA ALA A 288 27.30 1.04 7.30
C ALA A 288 27.44 2.50 7.74
N GLU A 289 28.15 3.30 6.98
CA GLU A 289 28.38 4.74 7.20
C GLU A 289 27.23 5.60 6.69
N GLY A 290 26.25 5.00 5.98
CA GLY A 290 25.05 5.68 5.46
C GLY A 290 25.25 6.27 4.05
N GLN A 291 26.34 5.91 3.34
CA GLN A 291 26.51 6.30 1.94
C GLN A 291 25.62 5.43 1.04
N ALA A 292 24.84 6.08 0.21
CA ALA A 292 23.90 5.41 -0.67
C ALA A 292 24.45 5.25 -2.09
N GLN A 293 24.38 4.05 -2.62
CA GLN A 293 24.74 3.74 -4.00
C GLN A 293 23.53 3.16 -4.72
N ARG A 294 23.13 3.80 -5.83
CA ARG A 294 22.07 3.33 -6.69
C ARG A 294 22.45 2.01 -7.38
N LEU A 295 21.50 1.11 -7.48
CA LEU A 295 21.58 -0.16 -8.19
C LEU A 295 20.56 -0.18 -9.34
N ASP A 296 21.04 -0.36 -10.56
CA ASP A 296 20.18 -0.57 -11.73
C ASP A 296 19.88 -2.06 -11.92
N ALA A 297 18.84 -2.37 -12.69
CA ALA A 297 18.41 -3.73 -12.94
C ALA A 297 19.54 -4.68 -13.41
N ALA A 298 20.48 -4.17 -14.19
CA ALA A 298 21.61 -4.98 -14.70
C ALA A 298 22.66 -5.33 -13.64
N GLN A 299 22.65 -4.69 -12.48
CA GLN A 299 23.61 -4.89 -11.39
C GLN A 299 23.12 -5.88 -10.33
N VAL A 300 21.83 -6.28 -10.41
CA VAL A 300 21.19 -7.13 -9.40
C VAL A 300 20.56 -8.34 -10.08
N ASP A 301 21.06 -9.51 -9.75
CA ASP A 301 20.40 -10.77 -10.11
C ASP A 301 19.43 -11.13 -9.00
N VAL A 302 18.14 -11.18 -9.30
CA VAL A 302 17.11 -11.57 -8.34
C VAL A 302 16.19 -12.62 -8.95
N THR A 303 16.18 -13.82 -8.36
CA THR A 303 15.41 -14.97 -8.85
C THR A 303 14.68 -15.66 -7.70
N PRO A 304 13.40 -16.03 -7.88
CA PRO A 304 12.69 -16.80 -6.86
C PRO A 304 13.18 -18.25 -6.85
N ASP A 305 13.26 -18.85 -5.68
CA ASP A 305 13.67 -20.24 -5.47
C ASP A 305 12.70 -21.07 -4.64
N TYR A 306 11.66 -20.43 -4.06
CA TYR A 306 10.59 -21.10 -3.34
C TYR A 306 9.26 -20.39 -3.52
N PHE A 307 8.19 -21.17 -3.74
CA PHE A 307 6.83 -20.67 -3.95
C PHE A 307 5.90 -21.30 -2.91
N TRP A 308 5.03 -20.47 -2.37
CA TRP A 308 3.90 -20.89 -1.58
C TRP A 308 2.60 -20.58 -2.31
N ARG A 309 1.60 -21.42 -2.14
CA ARG A 309 0.27 -21.23 -2.73
C ARG A 309 -0.76 -21.10 -1.61
N ASN A 310 -1.52 -20.02 -1.64
CA ASN A 310 -2.59 -19.80 -0.68
C ASN A 310 -3.83 -20.69 -0.96
N GLU A 311 -4.84 -20.59 -0.11
CA GLU A 311 -6.10 -21.38 -0.22
C GLU A 311 -6.87 -21.09 -1.52
N ASP A 312 -6.77 -19.88 -2.06
CA ASP A 312 -7.40 -19.49 -3.34
C ASP A 312 -6.57 -19.92 -4.57
N GLY A 313 -5.46 -20.62 -4.36
CA GLY A 313 -4.57 -21.10 -5.40
C GLY A 313 -3.59 -20.03 -5.94
N VAL A 314 -3.50 -18.84 -5.34
CA VAL A 314 -2.54 -17.81 -5.73
C VAL A 314 -1.14 -18.20 -5.26
N GLY A 315 -0.19 -18.24 -6.21
CA GLY A 315 1.20 -18.56 -5.93
C GLY A 315 2.02 -17.31 -5.64
N TYR A 316 2.72 -17.28 -4.51
CA TYR A 316 3.65 -16.22 -4.12
C TYR A 316 5.08 -16.75 -4.03
N PRO A 317 6.08 -16.08 -4.62
CA PRO A 317 7.49 -16.42 -4.44
C PRO A 317 7.95 -15.92 -3.06
N LEU A 318 8.17 -16.84 -2.12
CA LEU A 318 8.53 -16.52 -0.74
C LEU A 318 9.97 -16.88 -0.37
N GLY A 319 10.73 -17.38 -1.35
CA GLY A 319 12.14 -17.56 -1.27
C GLY A 319 12.83 -16.98 -2.49
N TRP A 320 13.96 -16.31 -2.26
CA TRP A 320 14.67 -15.58 -3.29
C TRP A 320 16.18 -15.71 -3.15
N HIS A 321 16.85 -15.76 -4.28
CA HIS A 321 18.28 -15.57 -4.40
C HIS A 321 18.54 -14.19 -4.99
N LEU A 322 19.19 -13.31 -4.23
CA LEU A 322 19.54 -11.95 -4.64
C LEU A 322 21.05 -11.78 -4.60
N ARG A 323 21.64 -11.39 -5.75
CA ARG A 323 23.07 -11.15 -5.86
C ARG A 323 23.36 -9.74 -6.35
N VAL A 324 24.36 -9.10 -5.75
CA VAL A 324 24.96 -7.86 -6.22
C VAL A 324 26.48 -8.08 -6.28
N PRO A 325 27.01 -8.68 -7.39
CA PRO A 325 28.38 -9.14 -7.47
C PRO A 325 29.43 -8.04 -7.19
N ALA A 326 29.16 -6.82 -7.68
CA ALA A 326 30.05 -5.68 -7.48
C ALA A 326 30.23 -5.29 -5.99
N HIS A 327 29.33 -5.75 -5.10
CA HIS A 327 29.34 -5.47 -3.67
C HIS A 327 29.54 -6.73 -2.81
N GLY A 328 29.87 -7.86 -3.44
CA GLY A 328 30.08 -9.12 -2.73
C GLY A 328 28.83 -9.68 -2.04
N LEU A 329 27.63 -9.28 -2.49
CA LEU A 329 26.38 -9.79 -1.94
C LEU A 329 25.91 -11.01 -2.74
N ASP A 330 25.71 -12.11 -2.00
CA ASP A 330 25.07 -13.34 -2.44
C ASP A 330 24.11 -13.77 -1.34
N LEU A 331 22.85 -13.36 -1.44
CA LEU A 331 21.87 -13.41 -0.35
C LEU A 331 20.76 -14.41 -0.67
N ARG A 332 20.39 -15.19 0.35
CA ARG A 332 19.17 -16.02 0.36
C ARG A 332 18.16 -15.33 1.26
N ILE A 333 17.02 -14.97 0.70
CA ILE A 333 15.92 -14.30 1.37
C ILE A 333 14.79 -15.31 1.51
N ARG A 334 14.23 -15.46 2.73
CA ARG A 334 13.16 -16.40 2.99
C ARG A 334 12.12 -15.77 3.90
N ALA A 335 10.83 -15.89 3.55
CA ALA A 335 9.74 -15.54 4.45
C ALA A 335 9.91 -16.23 5.79
N ARG A 336 9.68 -15.53 6.90
CA ARG A 336 9.76 -16.10 8.25
C ARG A 336 8.70 -17.17 8.47
N PHE A 337 7.58 -17.07 7.78
CA PHE A 337 6.57 -18.10 7.56
C PHE A 337 5.73 -17.70 6.33
N ASP A 338 5.00 -18.64 5.76
CA ASP A 338 4.43 -18.46 4.42
C ASP A 338 3.22 -17.54 4.39
N ASP A 339 2.24 -17.72 5.29
CA ASP A 339 0.98 -17.00 5.26
C ASP A 339 1.09 -15.63 5.96
N GLN A 340 1.63 -14.65 5.24
CA GLN A 340 1.65 -13.23 5.63
C GLN A 340 0.91 -12.39 4.58
N GLU A 341 -0.15 -12.94 4.00
CA GLU A 341 -0.96 -12.28 2.98
C GLU A 341 -1.92 -11.27 3.58
N MET A 342 -1.98 -10.08 3.01
CA MET A 342 -2.96 -9.03 3.30
C MET A 342 -4.24 -9.31 2.51
N ARG A 343 -5.26 -9.90 3.16
CA ARG A 343 -6.55 -10.30 2.56
C ARG A 343 -7.63 -9.25 2.81
N HIS A 344 -7.41 -8.04 2.31
CA HIS A 344 -8.31 -6.89 2.45
C HIS A 344 -8.88 -6.45 1.11
N ALA A 345 -9.48 -5.26 1.04
CA ALA A 345 -9.97 -4.67 -0.22
C ALA A 345 -8.85 -4.55 -1.26
N VAL A 346 -7.62 -4.35 -0.80
CA VAL A 346 -6.40 -4.46 -1.60
C VAL A 346 -5.65 -5.70 -1.15
N ARG A 347 -5.42 -6.64 -2.09
CA ARG A 347 -4.76 -7.91 -1.82
C ARG A 347 -3.31 -7.89 -2.29
N TYR A 348 -2.39 -8.26 -1.41
CA TYR A 348 -0.95 -8.43 -1.68
C TYR A 348 -0.34 -9.27 -0.57
N TRP A 349 0.83 -9.85 -0.81
CA TRP A 349 1.58 -10.51 0.25
C TRP A 349 2.60 -9.54 0.81
N GLU A 350 2.67 -9.43 2.13
CA GLU A 350 3.61 -8.54 2.80
C GLU A 350 4.05 -9.11 4.14
N GLY A 351 5.36 -9.35 4.30
CA GLY A 351 5.82 -10.00 5.51
C GLY A 351 7.30 -9.91 5.81
N ALA A 352 7.59 -10.26 7.05
CA ALA A 352 8.95 -10.34 7.57
C ALA A 352 9.72 -11.49 6.90
N VAL A 353 10.97 -11.19 6.52
CA VAL A 353 11.90 -12.16 5.94
C VAL A 353 13.19 -12.26 6.74
N GLY A 354 13.83 -13.43 6.66
CA GLY A 354 15.22 -13.62 7.09
C GLY A 354 16.15 -13.60 5.90
N VAL A 355 17.37 -13.14 6.13
CA VAL A 355 18.46 -13.10 5.15
C VAL A 355 19.60 -13.98 5.62
N SER A 356 20.19 -14.74 4.70
CA SER A 356 21.38 -15.59 4.91
C SER A 356 22.22 -15.61 3.64
N GLY A 357 23.34 -16.36 3.66
CA GLY A 357 24.27 -16.44 2.54
C GLY A 357 25.56 -15.69 2.85
N SER A 358 26.03 -14.80 1.96
CA SER A 358 27.23 -14.01 2.21
C SER A 358 27.12 -13.13 3.45
N HIS A 359 25.90 -12.71 3.81
CA HIS A 359 25.59 -11.89 5.00
C HIS A 359 24.25 -12.35 5.58
N ALA A 360 24.16 -12.29 6.91
CA ALA A 360 22.91 -12.49 7.63
C ALA A 360 22.17 -11.15 7.80
N GLY A 361 20.88 -11.23 8.16
CA GLY A 361 20.07 -10.06 8.41
C GLY A 361 18.58 -10.38 8.47
N VAL A 362 17.79 -9.31 8.51
CA VAL A 362 16.33 -9.35 8.50
C VAL A 362 15.80 -8.36 7.48
N GLY A 363 14.53 -8.47 7.13
CA GLY A 363 13.92 -7.51 6.21
C GLY A 363 12.42 -7.67 6.09
N TYR A 364 11.90 -6.99 5.08
CA TYR A 364 10.52 -7.09 4.62
C TYR A 364 10.48 -7.34 3.12
N LEU A 365 9.47 -8.08 2.69
CA LEU A 365 9.16 -8.40 1.30
C LEU A 365 7.71 -8.03 1.05
N GLU A 366 7.45 -7.26 -0.02
CA GLU A 366 6.12 -6.97 -0.53
C GLU A 366 5.98 -7.53 -1.95
N LEU A 367 4.89 -8.26 -2.21
CA LEU A 367 4.60 -8.91 -3.49
C LEU A 367 3.23 -8.42 -3.97
N SER A 368 3.23 -7.56 -4.97
CA SER A 368 2.04 -6.94 -5.52
C SER A 368 1.67 -7.50 -6.89
N GLY A 369 0.37 -7.56 -7.21
CA GLY A 369 -0.14 -7.97 -8.53
C GLY A 369 -0.15 -9.48 -8.77
N TYR A 370 -0.07 -10.30 -7.73
CA TYR A 370 -0.28 -11.74 -7.80
C TYR A 370 -1.76 -12.11 -7.70
N GLY A 371 -2.17 -13.21 -8.37
CA GLY A 371 -3.54 -13.71 -8.33
C GLY A 371 -4.56 -12.89 -9.13
N GLN A 372 -4.10 -11.91 -9.89
CA GLN A 372 -4.96 -11.21 -10.84
C GLN A 372 -5.05 -12.07 -12.11
N ARG A 373 -6.30 -12.41 -12.51
CA ARG A 373 -6.51 -12.90 -13.88
C ARG A 373 -6.20 -11.73 -14.82
N PRO A 374 -5.52 -11.98 -15.97
CA PRO A 374 -5.53 -11.00 -17.05
C PRO A 374 -7.00 -10.62 -17.29
N GLN A 375 -7.30 -9.34 -17.32
CA GLN A 375 -8.60 -8.90 -17.79
C GLN A 375 -8.65 -9.32 -19.27
N ASP A 376 -9.32 -10.43 -19.55
CA ASP A 376 -9.75 -10.74 -20.90
C ASP A 376 -10.56 -9.53 -21.36
N GLY A 377 -9.95 -8.81 -22.27
CA GLY A 377 -10.42 -7.70 -23.06
C GLY A 377 -11.71 -7.02 -22.59
N ALA A 378 -11.58 -5.76 -22.25
CA ALA A 378 -12.67 -4.80 -22.48
C ALA A 378 -12.97 -4.75 -23.98
N THR A 379 -13.48 -5.86 -24.52
CA THR A 379 -13.98 -5.98 -25.88
C THR A 379 -15.48 -5.73 -25.81
N SER A 380 -15.84 -4.53 -26.31
CA SER A 380 -17.11 -4.25 -26.97
C SER A 380 -18.41 -4.38 -26.19
N LEU A 381 -18.66 -3.42 -25.29
CA LEU A 381 -20.04 -2.89 -25.14
C LEU A 381 -20.32 -1.77 -26.17
N SER A 382 -19.40 -1.47 -27.08
CA SER A 382 -19.57 -0.47 -28.15
C SER A 382 -19.99 -1.10 -29.51
N GLU A 383 -19.80 -2.40 -29.74
CA GLU A 383 -20.18 -3.05 -30.99
C GLU A 383 -21.63 -3.59 -30.99
N GLU A 384 -22.21 -3.95 -29.85
CA GLU A 384 -23.62 -4.37 -29.80
C GLU A 384 -24.61 -3.23 -30.01
N ARG A 385 -24.25 -1.96 -29.79
CA ARG A 385 -25.13 -0.82 -30.03
C ARG A 385 -25.13 -0.34 -31.49
N HIS A 386 -24.25 -0.83 -32.34
CA HIS A 386 -24.23 -0.50 -33.78
C HIS A 386 -24.90 -1.56 -34.64
N ALA A 387 -25.05 -2.81 -34.17
CA ALA A 387 -25.75 -3.86 -34.88
C ALA A 387 -27.30 -3.73 -34.84
N ASP A 388 -27.84 -3.19 -33.74
CA ASP A 388 -29.33 -3.02 -33.60
C ASP A 388 -29.87 -1.78 -34.32
N ARG A 389 -29.04 -0.92 -34.87
CA ARG A 389 -29.48 0.24 -35.69
C ARG A 389 -29.47 0.01 -37.19
N ALA A 390 -28.92 -1.11 -37.67
CA ALA A 390 -28.84 -1.41 -39.10
C ALA A 390 -29.98 -2.31 -39.63
N VAL A 391 -30.86 -2.82 -38.76
CA VAL A 391 -31.96 -3.72 -39.18
C VAL A 391 -33.34 -3.04 -39.26
N SER A 392 -33.44 -1.74 -38.94
CA SER A 392 -34.75 -1.02 -38.90
C SER A 392 -35.01 -0.04 -40.06
N THR A 393 -34.27 -0.09 -41.16
CA THR A 393 -34.47 0.85 -42.28
C THR A 393 -34.69 0.18 -43.64
N ASP A 394 -35.23 -1.06 -43.67
CA ASP A 394 -35.58 -1.66 -44.96
C ASP A 394 -36.97 -2.40 -44.91
N ARG A 395 -38.04 -1.65 -44.65
CA ARG A 395 -39.41 -2.01 -45.01
C ARG A 395 -40.29 -0.77 -45.08
N HIS A 396 -40.29 -0.05 -46.20
CA HIS A 396 -41.43 0.66 -46.72
C HIS A 396 -41.05 1.33 -48.05
N THR A 397 -41.11 0.57 -49.14
CA THR A 397 -41.48 1.07 -50.46
C THR A 397 -41.86 -0.12 -51.34
N SER A 398 -43.16 -0.41 -51.44
CA SER A 398 -43.78 -1.07 -52.59
C SER A 398 -45.29 -1.16 -52.29
N GLN A 399 -46.03 -0.19 -52.63
CA GLN A 399 -47.27 -0.16 -53.46
C GLN A 399 -47.81 1.24 -53.51
#